data_762c7a3e11a3c4f43bb9d33ef1a409bc
#
_entry.id   762c7a3e11a3c4f43bb9d33ef1a409bc
#
_cell.length_a   1.000
_cell.length_b   1.000
_cell.length_c   1.000
_cell.angle_alpha   90.00
_cell.angle_beta   90.00
_cell.angle_gamma   90.00
#
_symmetry.space_group_name_H-M   'P 1'
#
loop_
_entity.id
_entity.type
_entity.pdbx_description
1 polymer ?
#
loop_
_entity_poly.entity_id
_entity_poly.type
_entity_poly.pdbx_seq_one_letter_code
_entity_poly.pdbx_strand_id
1 'polypeptide(L)'
;MYAYFFPCSLSDLLFPVLVFCTAFFMRKGADCLSKWVGEAERQLRLLFEEAKASQPSIIFFDEIDGLAPVRSSKQDQIHASIVSTLLALMDGMDGRGQVVVIGATNRPDAVDPALRRPGRFDREFYFGLPTVEAREKILGIMTRKWAGWGGEENGEDVKERVRGLAAMTKGYGGADLRVSQYICVWVGTQ
;
A
#
# COMPACT_ATOMS: atom_id res chain seq x y z
N MET A 1 -0.33 -5.32 -8.01
CA MET A 1 -0.25 -5.02 -6.57
C MET A 1 -1.59 -5.34 -5.94
N TYR A 2 -1.62 -6.08 -4.86
CA TYR A 2 -2.83 -6.38 -4.09
C TYR A 2 -2.73 -5.65 -2.76
N ALA A 3 -3.83 -5.09 -2.30
CA ALA A 3 -3.93 -4.53 -0.97
C ALA A 3 -5.03 -5.29 -0.22
N TYR A 4 -4.73 -5.70 0.98
CA TYR A 4 -5.65 -6.36 1.90
C TYR A 4 -6.09 -5.36 2.97
N PHE A 5 -7.37 -5.31 3.23
CA PHE A 5 -7.96 -4.37 4.16
C PHE A 5 -8.72 -5.11 5.25
N PHE A 6 -8.55 -4.69 6.48
CA PHE A 6 -9.33 -5.16 7.62
C PHE A 6 -10.40 -4.11 7.93
N PRO A 7 -11.70 -4.40 7.77
CA PRO A 7 -12.75 -3.42 7.98
C PRO A 7 -13.02 -3.20 9.46
N CYS A 8 -12.97 -1.96 9.88
CA CYS A 8 -13.71 -1.51 11.03
C CYS A 8 -15.20 -1.52 10.69
N SER A 9 -16.06 -1.82 11.66
CA SER A 9 -17.51 -1.94 11.49
C SER A 9 -18.12 -0.75 10.76
N LEU A 10 -18.98 -1.03 9.76
CA LEU A 10 -19.63 -0.03 8.88
C LEU A 10 -20.61 0.90 9.61
N SER A 11 -20.90 0.69 10.90
CA SER A 11 -21.86 1.45 11.69
C SER A 11 -21.37 2.86 12.08
N ASP A 12 -20.07 3.15 11.94
CA ASP A 12 -19.48 4.42 12.40
C ASP A 12 -19.31 5.47 11.29
N LEU A 13 -19.78 5.20 10.08
CA LEU A 13 -19.62 6.08 8.91
C LEU A 13 -20.60 7.26 8.84
N LEU A 14 -21.44 7.47 9.86
CA LEU A 14 -22.50 8.50 9.84
C LEU A 14 -22.23 9.70 10.75
N PHE A 15 -20.96 9.97 11.11
CA PHE A 15 -20.62 11.19 11.82
C PHE A 15 -19.96 12.23 10.92
N PRO A 16 -20.29 13.53 11.09
CA PRO A 16 -19.83 14.61 10.23
C PRO A 16 -18.32 14.74 10.33
N VAL A 17 -17.71 15.05 9.18
CA VAL A 17 -16.30 15.34 8.93
C VAL A 17 -15.65 16.13 10.07
N LEU A 18 -15.29 15.44 11.15
CA LEU A 18 -14.24 15.89 12.03
C LEU A 18 -12.94 15.44 11.36
N VAL A 19 -12.02 16.35 11.12
CA VAL A 19 -10.67 16.06 10.65
C VAL A 19 -9.96 15.29 11.77
N PHE A 20 -10.16 13.99 11.85
CA PHE A 20 -9.42 13.14 12.76
C PHE A 20 -8.00 12.99 12.22
N CYS A 21 -7.04 13.44 13.00
CA CYS A 21 -5.64 13.06 12.79
C CYS A 21 -5.53 11.53 13.00
N THR A 22 -5.56 10.79 11.90
CA THR A 22 -5.37 9.32 11.93
C THR A 22 -3.88 9.04 12.01
N ALA A 23 -3.46 8.30 13.02
CA ALA A 23 -2.07 7.85 13.15
C ALA A 23 -1.77 6.80 12.05
N PHE A 24 -0.63 6.94 11.37
CA PHE A 24 -0.23 6.06 10.28
C PHE A 24 1.11 5.39 10.57
N PHE A 25 1.10 4.09 10.67
CA PHE A 25 2.26 3.25 10.93
C PHE A 25 2.59 2.43 9.68
N MET A 26 3.79 2.62 9.13
CA MET A 26 4.26 1.88 7.96
C MET A 26 5.41 0.96 8.32
N ARG A 27 5.35 -0.29 7.87
CA ARG A 27 6.43 -1.27 7.97
C ARG A 27 6.57 -2.03 6.65
N LYS A 28 7.80 -2.35 6.28
CA LYS A 28 8.07 -3.29 5.19
C LYS A 28 8.22 -4.70 5.77
N GLY A 29 7.76 -5.71 5.04
CA GLY A 29 7.87 -7.10 5.47
C GLY A 29 9.31 -7.50 5.82
N ALA A 30 10.28 -7.11 5.00
CA ALA A 30 11.69 -7.36 5.24
C ALA A 30 12.25 -6.68 6.49
N ASP A 31 11.77 -5.49 6.85
CA ASP A 31 12.24 -4.74 8.02
C ASP A 31 11.79 -5.39 9.35
N CYS A 32 10.73 -6.20 9.29
CA CYS A 32 10.25 -6.96 10.43
C CYS A 32 11.06 -8.24 10.69
N LEU A 33 11.94 -8.63 9.75
CA LEU A 33 12.82 -9.80 9.87
C LEU A 33 14.13 -9.37 10.52
N SER A 34 14.16 -9.27 11.84
CA SER A 34 15.42 -9.02 12.54
C SER A 34 16.31 -10.28 12.56
N LYS A 35 17.62 -10.08 12.65
CA LYS A 35 18.60 -11.20 12.77
C LYS A 35 18.46 -12.00 14.07
N TRP A 36 17.68 -11.51 15.03
CA TRP A 36 17.53 -12.11 16.35
C TRP A 36 16.14 -12.72 16.51
N VAL A 37 16.10 -13.98 16.88
CA VAL A 37 14.86 -14.71 17.19
C VAL A 37 14.12 -14.00 18.34
N GLY A 38 12.82 -13.75 18.14
CA GLY A 38 11.96 -13.09 19.14
C GLY A 38 11.91 -11.55 19.05
N GLU A 39 12.88 -10.89 18.42
CA GLU A 39 12.85 -9.43 18.28
C GLU A 39 11.78 -8.98 17.26
N ALA A 40 11.61 -9.73 16.20
CA ALA A 40 10.56 -9.45 15.19
C ALA A 40 9.16 -9.51 15.81
N GLU A 41 8.88 -10.54 16.59
CA GLU A 41 7.60 -10.71 17.29
C GLU A 41 7.38 -9.62 18.34
N ARG A 42 8.43 -9.23 19.04
CA ARG A 42 8.38 -8.11 19.99
C ARG A 42 8.05 -6.79 19.29
N GLN A 43 8.71 -6.50 18.17
CA GLN A 43 8.48 -5.30 17.37
C GLN A 43 7.04 -5.25 16.81
N LEU A 44 6.51 -6.39 16.37
CA LEU A 44 5.12 -6.48 15.95
C LEU A 44 4.16 -6.18 17.10
N ARG A 45 4.38 -6.74 18.29
CA ARG A 45 3.54 -6.46 19.47
C ARG A 45 3.54 -4.98 19.82
N LEU A 46 4.71 -4.36 19.88
CA LEU A 46 4.85 -2.93 20.18
C LEU A 46 4.13 -2.07 19.12
N LEU A 47 4.25 -2.41 17.83
CA LEU A 47 3.56 -1.71 16.75
C LEU A 47 2.04 -1.75 16.93
N PHE A 48 1.47 -2.91 17.24
CA PHE A 48 0.04 -3.06 17.47
C PHE A 48 -0.43 -2.37 18.76
N GLU A 49 0.36 -2.39 19.81
CA GLU A 49 0.09 -1.66 21.06
C GLU A 49 0.10 -0.15 20.84
N GLU A 50 1.08 0.37 20.11
CA GLU A 50 1.19 1.79 19.76
C GLU A 50 0.04 2.25 18.86
N ALA A 51 -0.32 1.45 17.85
CA ALA A 51 -1.47 1.72 16.99
C ALA A 51 -2.78 1.72 17.79
N LYS A 52 -2.94 0.81 18.75
CA LYS A 52 -4.09 0.74 19.64
C LYS A 52 -4.17 1.91 20.61
N ALA A 53 -3.04 2.42 21.08
CA ALA A 53 -2.97 3.60 21.93
C ALA A 53 -3.26 4.90 21.16
N SER A 54 -2.97 4.93 19.85
CA SER A 54 -3.09 6.13 18.99
C SER A 54 -4.30 6.07 18.06
N GLN A 55 -5.38 5.44 18.50
CA GLN A 55 -6.62 5.35 17.69
C GLN A 55 -7.26 6.73 17.43
N PRO A 56 -7.86 6.95 16.25
CA PRO A 56 -7.94 6.05 15.09
C PRO A 56 -6.59 5.91 14.37
N SER A 57 -6.23 4.69 13.97
CA SER A 57 -4.92 4.41 13.40
C SER A 57 -4.97 3.42 12.22
N ILE A 58 -3.94 3.52 11.37
CA ILE A 58 -3.75 2.62 10.22
C ILE A 58 -2.36 1.99 10.36
N ILE A 59 -2.30 0.66 10.27
CA ILE A 59 -1.05 -0.10 10.13
C ILE A 59 -0.94 -0.54 8.68
N PHE A 60 0.11 -0.12 7.99
CA PHE A 60 0.36 -0.49 6.61
C PHE A 60 1.61 -1.39 6.51
N PHE A 61 1.42 -2.61 6.04
CA PHE A 61 2.50 -3.53 5.73
C PHE A 61 2.76 -3.55 4.23
N ASP A 62 3.94 -3.08 3.81
CA ASP A 62 4.41 -3.22 2.44
C ASP A 62 5.16 -4.56 2.30
N GLU A 63 5.04 -5.22 1.15
CA GLU A 63 5.68 -6.51 0.87
C GLU A 63 5.35 -7.56 1.95
N ILE A 64 4.07 -7.70 2.30
CA ILE A 64 3.62 -8.60 3.39
C ILE A 64 3.97 -10.08 3.13
N ASP A 65 4.16 -10.46 1.89
CA ASP A 65 4.65 -11.78 1.50
C ASP A 65 6.07 -12.08 2.03
N GLY A 66 6.89 -11.04 2.23
CA GLY A 66 8.18 -11.18 2.91
C GLY A 66 8.06 -11.46 4.39
N LEU A 67 7.04 -10.91 5.06
CA LEU A 67 6.77 -11.13 6.49
C LEU A 67 6.14 -12.50 6.74
N ALA A 68 5.21 -12.91 5.88
CA ALA A 68 4.36 -14.06 6.08
C ALA A 68 4.29 -14.96 4.82
N PRO A 69 5.42 -15.59 4.42
CA PRO A 69 5.44 -16.45 3.26
C PRO A 69 4.69 -17.76 3.50
N VAL A 70 4.21 -18.38 2.42
CA VAL A 70 3.64 -19.74 2.46
C VAL A 70 4.70 -20.72 2.96
N ARG A 71 4.33 -21.54 3.93
CA ARG A 71 5.22 -22.52 4.59
C ARG A 71 5.71 -23.58 3.61
N SER A 72 7.00 -23.68 3.33
CA SER A 72 7.54 -24.63 2.35
C SER A 72 8.78 -25.42 2.77
N SER A 73 9.53 -25.08 3.83
CA SER A 73 10.75 -25.79 4.23
C SER A 73 11.23 -25.54 5.66
N LYS A 74 12.32 -26.21 6.05
CA LYS A 74 12.88 -26.18 7.42
C LYS A 74 13.39 -24.78 7.90
N GLN A 75 13.61 -23.85 7.02
CA GLN A 75 14.00 -22.47 7.34
C GLN A 75 12.81 -21.64 7.87
N ASP A 76 11.60 -22.23 7.86
CA ASP A 76 10.32 -21.58 8.11
C ASP A 76 9.91 -21.47 9.58
N GLN A 77 10.71 -21.95 10.54
CA GLN A 77 10.30 -21.85 11.95
C GLN A 77 10.21 -20.40 12.43
N ILE A 78 11.12 -19.52 11.98
CA ILE A 78 11.12 -18.11 12.34
C ILE A 78 9.91 -17.41 11.69
N HIS A 79 9.70 -17.64 10.41
CA HIS A 79 8.54 -17.09 9.69
C HIS A 79 7.22 -17.63 10.28
N ALA A 80 7.14 -18.91 10.63
CA ALA A 80 5.96 -19.49 11.26
C ALA A 80 5.65 -18.85 12.61
N SER A 81 6.65 -18.50 13.40
CA SER A 81 6.49 -17.81 14.68
C SER A 81 5.98 -16.37 14.47
N ILE A 82 6.53 -15.64 13.50
CA ILE A 82 6.11 -14.28 13.14
C ILE A 82 4.65 -14.30 12.63
N VAL A 83 4.33 -15.22 11.72
CA VAL A 83 2.96 -15.39 11.20
C VAL A 83 1.99 -15.70 12.34
N SER A 84 2.36 -16.63 13.24
CA SER A 84 1.55 -16.99 14.41
C SER A 84 1.30 -15.79 15.33
N THR A 85 2.33 -14.98 15.56
CA THR A 85 2.21 -13.75 16.35
C THR A 85 1.30 -12.73 15.66
N LEU A 86 1.47 -12.51 14.35
CA LEU A 86 0.62 -11.60 13.58
C LEU A 86 -0.84 -12.05 13.62
N LEU A 87 -1.11 -13.35 13.45
CA LEU A 87 -2.45 -13.91 13.54
C LEU A 87 -3.07 -13.65 14.91
N ALA A 88 -2.32 -13.91 16.00
CA ALA A 88 -2.80 -13.68 17.37
C ALA A 88 -3.07 -12.20 17.65
N LEU A 89 -2.25 -11.29 17.11
CA LEU A 89 -2.44 -9.85 17.24
C LEU A 89 -3.68 -9.37 16.47
N MET A 90 -3.92 -9.89 15.26
CA MET A 90 -5.13 -9.57 14.49
C MET A 90 -6.38 -10.10 15.18
N ASP A 91 -6.37 -11.35 15.64
CA ASP A 91 -7.49 -11.95 16.38
C ASP A 91 -7.76 -11.23 17.72
N GLY A 92 -6.74 -10.66 18.35
CA GLY A 92 -6.83 -9.89 19.60
C GLY A 92 -7.32 -8.45 19.41
N MET A 93 -7.60 -8.03 18.17
CA MET A 93 -8.17 -6.69 17.86
C MET A 93 -9.70 -6.69 17.82
N ASP A 94 -10.37 -7.73 18.31
CA ASP A 94 -11.82 -7.91 18.21
C ASP A 94 -12.62 -6.69 18.64
N GLY A 95 -13.30 -6.12 17.64
CA GLY A 95 -14.61 -5.49 17.74
C GLY A 95 -14.74 -4.12 18.41
N ARG A 96 -13.70 -3.54 19.02
CA ARG A 96 -13.81 -2.25 19.76
C ARG A 96 -12.73 -1.23 19.48
N GLY A 97 -11.88 -1.48 18.50
CA GLY A 97 -10.78 -0.58 18.17
C GLY A 97 -10.95 0.05 16.79
N GLN A 98 -10.51 1.31 16.65
CA GLN A 98 -10.43 2.01 15.37
C GLN A 98 -9.04 1.84 14.75
N VAL A 99 -8.57 0.59 14.64
CA VAL A 99 -7.30 0.23 14.01
C VAL A 99 -7.59 -0.52 12.71
N VAL A 100 -7.07 0.00 11.61
CA VAL A 100 -7.19 -0.60 10.29
C VAL A 100 -5.84 -1.18 9.89
N VAL A 101 -5.82 -2.44 9.46
CA VAL A 101 -4.60 -3.08 8.96
C VAL A 101 -4.70 -3.26 7.44
N ILE A 102 -3.69 -2.77 6.73
CA ILE A 102 -3.58 -2.87 5.28
C ILE A 102 -2.28 -3.60 4.94
N GLY A 103 -2.37 -4.67 4.18
CA GLY A 103 -1.21 -5.39 3.63
C GLY A 103 -1.13 -5.21 2.12
N ALA A 104 0.04 -4.86 1.60
CA ALA A 104 0.30 -4.76 0.17
C ALA A 104 1.27 -5.85 -0.28
N THR A 105 1.02 -6.46 -1.43
CA THR A 105 1.92 -7.44 -2.05
C THR A 105 1.80 -7.45 -3.57
N ASN A 106 2.89 -7.81 -4.23
CA ASN A 106 2.90 -8.15 -5.65
C ASN A 106 2.71 -9.67 -5.89
N ARG A 107 2.72 -10.47 -4.83
CA ARG A 107 2.69 -11.95 -4.88
C ARG A 107 1.63 -12.49 -3.93
N PRO A 108 0.33 -12.38 -4.28
CA PRO A 108 -0.76 -12.79 -3.40
C PRO A 108 -0.69 -14.28 -3.03
N ASP A 109 -0.22 -15.12 -3.95
CA ASP A 109 -0.09 -16.57 -3.74
C ASP A 109 1.06 -16.93 -2.75
N ALA A 110 1.96 -16.00 -2.49
CA ALA A 110 3.05 -16.18 -1.53
C ALA A 110 2.66 -15.83 -0.09
N VAL A 111 1.50 -15.22 0.13
CA VAL A 111 0.99 -14.88 1.48
C VAL A 111 0.33 -16.09 2.12
N ASP A 112 0.63 -16.36 3.41
CA ASP A 112 0.05 -17.49 4.16
C ASP A 112 -1.49 -17.43 4.11
N PRO A 113 -2.16 -18.51 3.64
CA PRO A 113 -3.62 -18.56 3.53
C PRO A 113 -4.36 -18.32 4.85
N ALA A 114 -3.71 -18.54 6.00
CA ALA A 114 -4.30 -18.27 7.31
C ALA A 114 -4.54 -16.79 7.55
N LEU A 115 -3.78 -15.89 6.92
CA LEU A 115 -3.99 -14.45 6.97
C LEU A 115 -5.17 -13.98 6.10
N ARG A 116 -5.55 -14.75 5.08
CA ARG A 116 -6.63 -14.42 4.12
C ARG A 116 -7.99 -14.95 4.55
N ARG A 117 -8.17 -15.23 5.84
CA ARG A 117 -9.45 -15.73 6.39
C ARG A 117 -10.33 -14.58 6.88
N PRO A 118 -11.66 -14.76 6.92
CA PRO A 118 -12.58 -13.81 7.55
C PRO A 118 -12.13 -13.44 8.98
N GLY A 119 -12.28 -12.17 9.33
CA GLY A 119 -11.79 -11.65 10.60
C GLY A 119 -10.29 -11.28 10.63
N ARG A 120 -9.63 -11.32 9.45
CA ARG A 120 -8.23 -10.90 9.25
C ARG A 120 -8.15 -10.06 7.99
N PHE A 121 -7.30 -10.39 6.99
CA PHE A 121 -7.36 -9.77 5.67
C PHE A 121 -8.54 -10.36 4.86
N ASP A 122 -9.73 -9.92 5.14
CA ASP A 122 -10.97 -10.43 4.56
C ASP A 122 -11.37 -9.73 3.26
N ARG A 123 -10.74 -8.59 2.95
CA ARG A 123 -10.97 -7.83 1.72
C ARG A 123 -9.71 -7.72 0.89
N GLU A 124 -9.81 -8.15 -0.37
CA GLU A 124 -8.73 -8.08 -1.33
C GLU A 124 -9.06 -7.07 -2.42
N PHE A 125 -8.14 -6.16 -2.68
CA PHE A 125 -8.24 -5.18 -3.75
C PHE A 125 -7.13 -5.42 -4.77
N TYR A 126 -7.51 -5.67 -5.99
CA TYR A 126 -6.58 -5.81 -7.09
C TYR A 126 -6.28 -4.47 -7.74
N PHE A 127 -5.02 -4.08 -7.77
CA PHE A 127 -4.53 -2.91 -8.47
C PHE A 127 -3.84 -3.35 -9.77
N GLY A 128 -4.60 -3.32 -10.87
CA GLY A 128 -4.08 -3.62 -12.21
C GLY A 128 -3.31 -2.45 -12.82
N LEU A 129 -2.99 -2.59 -14.11
CA LEU A 129 -2.42 -1.50 -14.87
C LEU A 129 -3.40 -0.32 -14.94
N PRO A 130 -2.91 0.93 -14.92
CA PRO A 130 -3.76 2.10 -14.91
C PRO A 130 -4.54 2.25 -16.22
N THR A 131 -5.81 2.67 -16.12
CA THR A 131 -6.63 3.06 -17.27
C THR A 131 -6.07 4.33 -17.93
N VAL A 132 -6.60 4.73 -19.10
CA VAL A 132 -6.17 5.96 -19.79
C VAL A 132 -6.33 7.17 -18.89
N GLU A 133 -7.48 7.28 -18.20
CA GLU A 133 -7.79 8.39 -17.29
C GLU A 133 -6.86 8.38 -16.07
N ALA A 134 -6.51 7.21 -15.56
CA ALA A 134 -5.56 7.08 -14.48
C ALA A 134 -4.14 7.48 -14.93
N ARG A 135 -3.72 7.08 -16.15
CA ARG A 135 -2.43 7.48 -16.70
C ARG A 135 -2.38 9.00 -16.94
N GLU A 136 -3.45 9.60 -17.43
CA GLU A 136 -3.56 11.06 -17.60
C GLU A 136 -3.32 11.78 -16.26
N LYS A 137 -3.97 11.33 -15.18
CA LYS A 137 -3.78 11.89 -13.85
C LYS A 137 -2.35 11.68 -13.32
N ILE A 138 -1.78 10.49 -13.51
CA ILE A 138 -0.40 10.18 -13.09
C ILE A 138 0.59 11.10 -13.84
N LEU A 139 0.46 11.20 -15.16
CA LEU A 139 1.30 12.08 -15.97
C LEU A 139 1.12 13.54 -15.56
N GLY A 140 -0.11 14.01 -15.35
CA GLY A 140 -0.40 15.37 -14.90
C GLY A 140 0.25 15.70 -13.54
N ILE A 141 0.29 14.75 -12.61
CA ILE A 141 1.00 14.93 -11.33
C ILE A 141 2.51 15.02 -11.55
N MET A 142 3.05 14.15 -12.40
CA MET A 142 4.48 14.07 -12.68
C MET A 142 5.00 15.30 -13.43
N THR A 143 4.23 15.80 -14.39
CA THR A 143 4.63 16.93 -15.25
C THR A 143 4.38 18.31 -14.62
N ARG A 144 3.63 18.38 -13.53
CA ARG A 144 3.30 19.64 -12.83
C ARG A 144 4.50 20.51 -12.47
N LYS A 145 5.67 19.91 -12.24
CA LYS A 145 6.91 20.61 -11.87
C LYS A 145 7.79 20.97 -13.07
N TRP A 146 7.39 20.67 -14.29
CA TRP A 146 8.19 20.95 -15.48
C TRP A 146 8.05 22.40 -15.91
N ALA A 147 9.16 23.02 -16.32
CA ALA A 147 9.14 24.35 -16.90
C ALA A 147 8.29 24.34 -18.17
N GLY A 148 7.36 25.27 -18.30
CA GLY A 148 6.41 25.35 -19.40
C GLY A 148 5.22 24.39 -19.35
N TRP A 149 5.11 23.54 -18.32
CA TRP A 149 4.00 22.58 -18.15
C TRP A 149 3.10 22.91 -16.93
N GLY A 150 3.43 23.89 -16.12
CA GLY A 150 2.74 24.20 -14.86
C GLY A 150 2.16 25.62 -14.77
N GLY A 151 2.11 26.41 -15.84
CA GLY A 151 1.57 27.77 -15.83
C GLY A 151 0.06 27.79 -16.07
N GLU A 152 -0.67 28.66 -15.37
CA GLU A 152 -2.12 28.85 -15.58
C GLU A 152 -2.47 29.29 -17.00
N GLU A 153 -1.55 29.96 -17.70
CA GLU A 153 -1.74 30.46 -19.07
C GLU A 153 -1.75 29.33 -20.16
N ASN A 154 -1.19 28.16 -19.86
CA ASN A 154 -1.08 27.03 -20.80
C ASN A 154 -1.97 25.82 -20.42
N GLY A 155 -2.96 26.02 -19.58
CA GLY A 155 -3.71 24.94 -18.95
C GLY A 155 -4.39 23.95 -19.90
N GLU A 156 -4.93 24.40 -21.03
CA GLU A 156 -5.66 23.54 -21.98
C GLU A 156 -4.69 22.79 -22.93
N ASP A 157 -3.67 23.47 -23.44
CA ASP A 157 -2.64 22.86 -24.30
C ASP A 157 -1.84 21.76 -23.55
N VAL A 158 -1.50 22.02 -22.28
CA VAL A 158 -0.84 21.01 -21.42
C VAL A 158 -1.73 19.80 -21.18
N LYS A 159 -3.01 20.00 -20.93
CA LYS A 159 -3.97 18.89 -20.74
C LYS A 159 -4.10 18.03 -22.00
N GLU A 160 -4.15 18.67 -23.18
CA GLU A 160 -4.25 17.95 -24.46
C GLU A 160 -2.98 17.12 -24.71
N ARG A 161 -1.80 17.67 -24.44
CA ARG A 161 -0.52 16.93 -24.51
C ARG A 161 -0.47 15.76 -23.55
N VAL A 162 -0.87 15.95 -22.28
CA VAL A 162 -0.92 14.88 -21.28
C VAL A 162 -1.89 13.79 -21.70
N ARG A 163 -3.05 14.15 -22.26
CA ARG A 163 -4.03 13.19 -22.78
C ARG A 163 -3.48 12.41 -23.96
N GLY A 164 -2.77 13.06 -24.88
CA GLY A 164 -2.07 12.41 -25.99
C GLY A 164 -1.04 11.40 -25.51
N LEU A 165 -0.20 11.78 -24.55
CA LEU A 165 0.78 10.88 -23.93
C LEU A 165 0.10 9.70 -23.21
N ALA A 166 -1.00 9.93 -22.50
CA ALA A 166 -1.74 8.87 -21.84
C ALA A 166 -2.35 7.86 -22.83
N ALA A 167 -2.78 8.32 -24.01
CA ALA A 167 -3.28 7.43 -25.05
C ALA A 167 -2.17 6.55 -25.65
N MET A 168 -0.98 7.11 -25.86
CA MET A 168 0.17 6.40 -26.44
C MET A 168 0.81 5.39 -25.48
N THR A 169 0.66 5.55 -24.16
CA THR A 169 1.30 4.72 -23.14
C THR A 169 0.42 3.56 -22.66
N LYS A 170 -0.36 2.96 -23.56
CA LYS A 170 -1.19 1.78 -23.23
C LYS A 170 -0.31 0.64 -22.71
N GLY A 171 -0.70 0.06 -21.56
CA GLY A 171 0.04 -1.05 -20.94
C GLY A 171 1.17 -0.62 -19.99
N TYR A 172 1.43 0.67 -19.83
CA TYR A 172 2.44 1.20 -18.94
C TYR A 172 1.93 1.23 -17.49
N GLY A 173 2.77 0.77 -16.57
CA GLY A 173 2.59 0.97 -15.13
C GLY A 173 3.13 2.32 -14.66
N GLY A 174 2.95 2.64 -13.38
CA GLY A 174 3.41 3.92 -12.84
C GLY A 174 4.93 4.13 -12.94
N ALA A 175 5.70 3.05 -12.81
CA ALA A 175 7.17 3.09 -12.98
C ALA A 175 7.58 3.38 -14.41
N ASP A 176 6.92 2.74 -15.39
CA ASP A 176 7.20 2.93 -16.82
C ASP A 176 6.88 4.37 -17.26
N LEU A 177 5.76 4.91 -16.76
CA LEU A 177 5.39 6.31 -17.00
C LEU A 177 6.42 7.28 -16.45
N ARG A 178 7.05 6.96 -15.33
CA ARG A 178 8.13 7.78 -14.76
C ARG A 178 9.39 7.73 -15.61
N VAL A 179 9.76 6.58 -16.14
CA VAL A 179 10.93 6.44 -17.03
C VAL A 179 10.69 7.15 -18.37
N SER A 180 9.53 6.96 -18.99
CA SER A 180 9.16 7.64 -20.24
C SER A 180 9.18 9.15 -20.10
N GLN A 181 8.88 9.68 -18.92
CA GLN A 181 9.02 11.09 -18.58
C GLN A 181 10.44 11.62 -18.82
N TYR A 182 11.48 10.93 -18.37
CA TYR A 182 12.87 11.34 -18.57
C TYR A 182 13.28 11.32 -20.05
N ILE A 183 12.78 10.34 -20.81
CA ILE A 183 13.05 10.22 -22.24
C ILE A 183 12.38 11.37 -23.01
N CYS A 184 11.14 11.72 -22.72
CA CYS A 184 10.43 12.84 -23.38
C CYS A 184 11.09 14.20 -23.10
N VAL A 185 11.62 14.42 -21.89
CA VAL A 185 12.36 15.65 -21.57
C VAL A 185 13.66 15.71 -22.37
N TRP A 186 14.39 14.60 -22.50
CA TRP A 186 15.67 14.56 -23.19
C TRP A 186 15.53 14.78 -24.72
N VAL A 187 14.46 14.24 -25.31
CA VAL A 187 14.19 14.43 -26.77
C VAL A 187 13.59 15.80 -27.08
N GLY A 188 12.90 16.43 -26.14
CA GLY A 188 12.29 17.75 -26.32
C GLY A 188 13.23 18.95 -26.10
N THR A 189 14.49 18.71 -25.66
CA THR A 189 15.52 19.74 -25.43
C THR A 189 16.56 19.79 -26.55
N GLN A 190 16.39 19.07 -27.65
CA GLN A 190 17.12 19.23 -28.91
C GLN A 190 16.21 19.88 -29.94
#